data_b5a3c1be6288dc069653dd4a93c89a55
#
_entry.id   b5a3c1be6288dc069653dd4a93c89a55
#
_cell.length_a   1.000
_cell.length_b   1.000
_cell.length_c   1.000
_cell.angle_alpha   90.00
_cell.angle_beta   90.00
_cell.angle_gamma   90.00
#
_symmetry.space_group_name_H-M   'P 1'
#
loop_
_entity.id
_entity.type
_entity.pdbx_description
1 polymer ?
#
loop_
_entity_poly.entity_id
_entity_poly.type
_entity_poly.pdbx_seq_one_letter_code
_entity_poly.pdbx_strand_id
1 'polypeptide(L)'
;GLEALIETTLGMDNVEASATSSDRREAMQFGVADYAASCRARTTNIGGLNPHYPGDQWHDGLSRMLVACRAYGLRPVDGPFGDFNDPEGFRLAAGRAAALGYEGKWAIHPSQIDLANDVFSPPAAEVEKAKRILAALAEAATKGLGAAQLDGRMIDAASARMAENVVAMDDVIQTKSLA
;
A
#
# COMPACT_ATOMS: atom_id res chain seq x y z
N GLY A 1 -8.24 5.52 17.85
CA GLY A 1 -7.89 6.26 16.64
C GLY A 1 -9.09 6.66 15.79
N LEU A 2 -8.82 7.39 14.75
CA LEU A 2 -9.80 7.76 13.72
C LEU A 2 -9.24 7.33 12.37
N GLU A 3 -10.09 6.77 11.52
CA GLU A 3 -9.78 6.48 10.14
C GLU A 3 -10.73 7.27 9.24
N ALA A 4 -10.18 8.10 8.36
CA ALA A 4 -10.98 8.91 7.45
C ALA A 4 -11.23 8.17 6.14
N LEU A 5 -12.49 8.16 5.67
CA LEU A 5 -12.85 7.63 4.37
C LEU A 5 -12.85 8.76 3.34
N ILE A 6 -11.99 8.65 2.33
CA ILE A 6 -11.89 9.61 1.22
C ILE A 6 -12.67 9.05 0.03
N GLU A 7 -13.87 9.58 -0.19
CA GLU A 7 -14.81 8.99 -1.14
C GLU A 7 -15.54 10.03 -2.01
N THR A 8 -15.08 11.28 -1.98
CA THR A 8 -15.64 12.33 -2.83
C THR A 8 -14.53 13.10 -3.54
N THR A 9 -14.85 13.70 -4.68
CA THR A 9 -13.91 14.59 -5.40
C THR A 9 -13.44 15.74 -4.52
N LEU A 10 -14.35 16.35 -3.73
CA LEU A 10 -13.98 17.42 -2.80
C LEU A 10 -13.09 16.90 -1.66
N GLY A 11 -13.36 15.71 -1.13
CA GLY A 11 -12.51 15.07 -0.12
C GLY A 11 -11.12 14.76 -0.65
N MET A 12 -11.03 14.30 -1.89
CA MET A 12 -9.76 14.04 -2.54
C MET A 12 -9.00 15.32 -2.88
N ASP A 13 -9.71 16.37 -3.28
CA ASP A 13 -9.11 17.69 -3.52
C ASP A 13 -8.50 18.30 -2.26
N ASN A 14 -9.08 18.01 -1.10
CA ASN A 14 -8.64 18.45 0.23
C ASN A 14 -7.99 17.33 1.06
N VAL A 15 -7.41 16.32 0.42
CA VAL A 15 -6.89 15.13 1.10
C VAL A 15 -5.79 15.46 2.12
N GLU A 16 -4.93 16.43 1.84
CA GLU A 16 -3.89 16.88 2.77
C GLU A 16 -4.47 17.56 4.01
N ALA A 17 -5.47 18.44 3.83
CA ALA A 17 -6.19 19.06 4.95
C ALA A 17 -6.92 18.00 5.79
N SER A 18 -7.50 16.99 5.15
CA SER A 18 -8.04 15.82 5.81
C SER A 18 -6.97 15.05 6.57
N ALA A 19 -5.77 14.87 6.02
CA ALA A 19 -4.64 14.23 6.66
C ALA A 19 -4.12 14.97 7.90
N THR A 20 -4.34 16.23 8.06
CA THR A 20 -3.85 17.06 9.19
C THR A 20 -4.96 17.55 10.15
N SER A 21 -6.22 17.16 9.94
CA SER A 21 -7.37 17.73 10.68
C SER A 21 -7.46 17.31 12.17
N SER A 22 -6.73 16.30 12.65
CA SER A 22 -6.72 15.82 14.04
C SER A 22 -5.50 14.94 14.33
N ASP A 23 -4.92 15.04 15.52
CA ASP A 23 -3.84 14.17 16.00
C ASP A 23 -4.30 12.73 16.30
N ARG A 24 -5.60 12.49 16.31
CA ARG A 24 -6.17 11.16 16.55
C ARG A 24 -6.27 10.28 15.32
N ARG A 25 -5.87 10.81 14.15
CA ARG A 25 -5.94 10.01 12.92
C ARG A 25 -4.83 8.98 12.86
N GLU A 26 -5.20 7.79 12.39
CA GLU A 26 -4.31 6.64 12.23
C GLU A 26 -4.22 6.17 10.78
N ALA A 27 -5.32 6.36 10.01
CA ALA A 27 -5.39 5.89 8.63
C ALA A 27 -6.31 6.75 7.77
N MET A 28 -6.14 6.63 6.46
CA MET A 28 -7.15 7.02 5.48
C MET A 28 -7.47 5.86 4.56
N GLN A 29 -8.75 5.77 4.18
CA GLN A 29 -9.29 4.69 3.37
C GLN A 29 -9.88 5.25 2.08
N PHE A 30 -9.70 4.54 0.96
CA PHE A 30 -10.17 4.97 -0.34
C PHE A 30 -11.57 4.40 -0.63
N GLY A 31 -12.61 5.24 -0.57
CA GLY A 31 -13.98 4.85 -0.87
C GLY A 31 -14.28 4.84 -2.36
N VAL A 32 -13.72 3.88 -3.10
CA VAL A 32 -13.71 3.85 -4.57
C VAL A 32 -15.09 3.91 -5.22
N ALA A 33 -16.14 3.36 -4.62
CA ALA A 33 -17.48 3.34 -5.18
C ALA A 33 -18.10 4.74 -5.20
N ASP A 34 -18.13 5.40 -4.04
CA ASP A 34 -18.67 6.76 -3.92
C ASP A 34 -17.76 7.78 -4.59
N TYR A 35 -16.43 7.55 -4.58
CA TYR A 35 -15.50 8.35 -5.36
C TYR A 35 -15.80 8.28 -6.87
N ALA A 36 -16.07 7.08 -7.41
CA ALA A 36 -16.47 6.91 -8.80
C ALA A 36 -17.77 7.66 -9.11
N ALA A 37 -18.76 7.59 -8.22
CA ALA A 37 -20.01 8.33 -8.36
C ALA A 37 -19.80 9.85 -8.29
N SER A 38 -18.96 10.32 -7.37
CA SER A 38 -18.60 11.72 -7.23
C SER A 38 -17.86 12.26 -8.45
N CYS A 39 -17.00 11.45 -9.07
CA CYS A 39 -16.32 11.75 -10.33
C CYS A 39 -17.25 11.65 -11.56
N ARG A 40 -18.47 11.13 -11.41
CA ARG A 40 -19.37 10.74 -12.50
C ARG A 40 -18.72 9.77 -13.48
N ALA A 41 -17.88 8.86 -12.97
CA ALA A 41 -17.23 7.84 -13.77
C ALA A 41 -18.25 6.87 -14.35
N ARG A 42 -18.04 6.45 -15.61
CA ARG A 42 -18.93 5.49 -16.30
C ARG A 42 -18.56 4.07 -15.91
N THR A 43 -18.93 3.66 -14.72
CA THR A 43 -18.72 2.31 -14.20
C THR A 43 -19.85 1.91 -13.26
N THR A 44 -20.11 0.61 -13.20
CA THR A 44 -20.95 -0.03 -12.18
C THR A 44 -20.13 -1.05 -11.37
N ASN A 45 -18.84 -1.22 -11.70
CA ASN A 45 -17.94 -2.15 -11.04
C ASN A 45 -17.19 -1.44 -9.91
N ILE A 46 -17.39 -1.89 -8.69
CA ILE A 46 -16.71 -1.35 -7.51
C ILE A 46 -15.26 -1.84 -7.48
N GLY A 47 -14.31 -0.93 -7.62
CA GLY A 47 -12.87 -1.20 -7.57
C GLY A 47 -12.28 -1.88 -8.81
N GLY A 48 -13.12 -2.27 -9.77
CA GLY A 48 -12.66 -2.84 -11.05
C GLY A 48 -12.10 -1.78 -12.01
N LEU A 49 -11.28 -2.22 -12.96
CA LEU A 49 -10.79 -1.36 -14.03
C LEU A 49 -11.81 -1.21 -15.16
N ASN A 50 -11.82 -0.03 -15.78
CA ASN A 50 -12.59 0.22 -16.99
C ASN A 50 -11.71 -0.10 -18.21
N PRO A 51 -12.09 -1.07 -19.07
CA PRO A 51 -11.29 -1.46 -20.23
C PRO A 51 -11.13 -0.35 -21.28
N HIS A 52 -11.96 0.70 -21.21
CA HIS A 52 -11.86 1.86 -22.10
C HIS A 52 -10.92 2.95 -21.59
N TYR A 53 -10.36 2.81 -20.38
CA TYR A 53 -9.37 3.71 -19.85
C TYR A 53 -7.96 3.06 -19.91
N PRO A 54 -6.97 3.74 -20.48
CA PRO A 54 -5.62 3.18 -20.59
C PRO A 54 -4.95 3.15 -19.20
N GLY A 55 -4.84 1.96 -18.62
CA GLY A 55 -4.25 1.77 -17.31
C GLY A 55 -5.28 1.73 -16.18
N ASP A 56 -4.93 2.31 -15.04
CA ASP A 56 -5.77 2.33 -13.84
C ASP A 56 -6.40 3.72 -13.67
N GLN A 57 -7.71 3.83 -13.86
CA GLN A 57 -8.45 5.09 -13.70
C GLN A 57 -8.47 5.62 -12.26
N TRP A 58 -8.13 4.78 -11.29
CA TRP A 58 -8.07 5.15 -9.87
C TRP A 58 -6.69 5.60 -9.42
N HIS A 59 -5.68 5.45 -10.29
CA HIS A 59 -4.27 5.67 -9.96
C HIS A 59 -4.00 7.08 -9.38
N ASP A 60 -4.56 8.13 -9.95
CA ASP A 60 -4.36 9.49 -9.45
C ASP A 60 -4.89 9.65 -8.01
N GLY A 61 -6.12 9.22 -7.76
CA GLY A 61 -6.72 9.28 -6.43
C GLY A 61 -5.93 8.44 -5.39
N LEU A 62 -5.56 7.23 -5.77
CA LEU A 62 -4.75 6.36 -4.92
C LEU A 62 -3.39 6.99 -4.62
N SER A 63 -2.70 7.54 -5.63
CA SER A 63 -1.39 8.17 -5.47
C SER A 63 -1.45 9.43 -4.60
N ARG A 64 -2.43 10.29 -4.79
CA ARG A 64 -2.62 11.50 -3.98
C ARG A 64 -2.87 11.17 -2.51
N MET A 65 -3.78 10.22 -2.24
CA MET A 65 -4.08 9.79 -0.87
C MET A 65 -2.88 9.14 -0.21
N LEU A 66 -2.13 8.29 -0.95
CA LEU A 66 -0.88 7.69 -0.46
C LEU A 66 0.12 8.76 -0.02
N VAL A 67 0.38 9.76 -0.87
CA VAL A 67 1.34 10.84 -0.57
C VAL A 67 0.92 11.59 0.68
N ALA A 68 -0.37 11.95 0.80
CA ALA A 68 -0.89 12.61 1.99
C ALA A 68 -0.74 11.72 3.25
N CYS A 69 -1.08 10.44 3.18
CA CYS A 69 -0.89 9.51 4.29
C CYS A 69 0.58 9.48 4.73
N ARG A 70 1.50 9.25 3.81
CA ARG A 70 2.92 9.08 4.14
C ARG A 70 3.57 10.37 4.64
N ALA A 71 3.18 11.52 4.11
CA ALA A 71 3.67 12.82 4.57
C ALA A 71 3.31 13.11 6.04
N TYR A 72 2.18 12.60 6.51
CA TYR A 72 1.66 12.87 7.86
C TYR A 72 1.60 11.64 8.77
N GLY A 73 2.30 10.56 8.42
CA GLY A 73 2.45 9.37 9.25
C GLY A 73 1.19 8.51 9.39
N LEU A 74 0.26 8.60 8.42
CA LEU A 74 -0.97 7.82 8.40
C LEU A 74 -0.81 6.56 7.56
N ARG A 75 -1.61 5.53 7.87
CA ARG A 75 -1.68 4.30 7.07
C ARG A 75 -2.64 4.47 5.88
N PRO A 76 -2.23 4.24 4.64
CA PRO A 76 -3.12 4.20 3.48
C PRO A 76 -3.77 2.82 3.36
N VAL A 77 -5.10 2.77 3.27
CA VAL A 77 -5.88 1.53 3.08
C VAL A 77 -6.70 1.66 1.81
N ASP A 78 -6.59 0.68 0.92
CA ASP A 78 -7.35 0.63 -0.32
C ASP A 78 -8.82 0.22 -0.07
N GLY A 79 -9.70 0.64 -0.94
CA GLY A 79 -11.14 0.43 -0.85
C GLY A 79 -11.61 -0.96 -1.25
N PRO A 80 -12.92 -1.17 -1.33
CA PRO A 80 -13.51 -2.47 -1.65
C PRO A 80 -13.29 -2.87 -3.11
N PHE A 81 -13.36 -4.19 -3.34
CA PHE A 81 -13.57 -4.80 -4.66
C PHE A 81 -14.89 -5.57 -4.63
N GLY A 82 -15.85 -5.15 -5.49
CA GLY A 82 -17.26 -5.54 -5.35
C GLY A 82 -17.57 -6.98 -5.72
N ASP A 83 -16.84 -7.57 -6.68
CA ASP A 83 -17.09 -8.95 -7.10
C ASP A 83 -16.30 -9.95 -6.25
N PHE A 84 -16.94 -10.45 -5.19
CA PHE A 84 -16.32 -11.46 -4.32
C PHE A 84 -16.24 -12.86 -4.95
N ASN A 85 -16.80 -13.07 -6.15
CA ASN A 85 -16.64 -14.29 -6.94
C ASN A 85 -15.48 -14.22 -7.94
N ASP A 86 -14.79 -13.07 -8.02
CA ASP A 86 -13.60 -12.87 -8.86
C ASP A 86 -12.33 -12.69 -8.00
N PRO A 87 -11.73 -13.80 -7.51
CA PRO A 87 -10.51 -13.74 -6.70
C PRO A 87 -9.31 -13.17 -7.45
N GLU A 88 -9.22 -13.39 -8.76
CA GLU A 88 -8.11 -12.87 -9.56
C GLU A 88 -8.21 -11.35 -9.76
N GLY A 89 -9.40 -10.83 -10.01
CA GLY A 89 -9.65 -9.39 -10.05
C GLY A 89 -9.35 -8.72 -8.72
N PHE A 90 -9.71 -9.37 -7.59
CA PHE A 90 -9.35 -8.89 -6.25
C PHE A 90 -7.82 -8.83 -6.07
N ARG A 91 -7.10 -9.92 -6.38
CA ARG A 91 -5.62 -9.97 -6.28
C ARG A 91 -4.95 -8.92 -7.14
N LEU A 92 -5.45 -8.72 -8.36
CA LEU A 92 -4.92 -7.71 -9.28
C LEU A 92 -5.13 -6.29 -8.73
N ALA A 93 -6.31 -5.98 -8.20
CA ALA A 93 -6.61 -4.69 -7.58
C ALA A 93 -5.74 -4.47 -6.33
N ALA A 94 -5.68 -5.44 -5.42
CA ALA A 94 -4.86 -5.41 -4.22
C ALA A 94 -3.36 -5.27 -4.54
N GLY A 95 -2.87 -6.01 -5.54
CA GLY A 95 -1.47 -5.96 -5.98
C GLY A 95 -1.05 -4.58 -6.50
N ARG A 96 -1.93 -3.87 -7.21
CA ARG A 96 -1.66 -2.48 -7.64
C ARG A 96 -1.55 -1.54 -6.43
N ALA A 97 -2.45 -1.65 -5.47
CA ALA A 97 -2.40 -0.85 -4.25
C ALA A 97 -1.14 -1.16 -3.41
N ALA A 98 -0.82 -2.44 -3.22
CA ALA A 98 0.41 -2.86 -2.53
C ALA A 98 1.67 -2.32 -3.22
N ALA A 99 1.73 -2.38 -4.56
CA ALA A 99 2.85 -1.84 -5.35
C ALA A 99 3.01 -0.32 -5.22
N LEU A 100 1.92 0.42 -4.98
CA LEU A 100 1.98 1.85 -4.67
C LEU A 100 2.49 2.11 -3.24
N GLY A 101 2.33 1.18 -2.31
CA GLY A 101 2.71 1.33 -0.91
C GLY A 101 1.53 1.39 0.07
N TYR A 102 0.37 0.92 -0.32
CA TYR A 102 -0.77 0.70 0.58
C TYR A 102 -0.49 -0.45 1.55
N GLU A 103 -1.09 -0.40 2.73
CA GLU A 103 -0.87 -1.38 3.80
C GLU A 103 -1.98 -2.41 3.93
N GLY A 104 -3.06 -2.25 3.17
CA GLY A 104 -4.20 -3.15 3.20
C GLY A 104 -5.30 -2.74 2.24
N LYS A 105 -6.34 -3.53 2.20
CA LYS A 105 -7.53 -3.36 1.38
C LYS A 105 -8.77 -3.86 2.12
N TRP A 106 -9.92 -3.27 1.86
CA TRP A 106 -11.17 -3.76 2.42
C TRP A 106 -11.48 -5.16 1.90
N ALA A 107 -11.82 -6.05 2.83
CA ALA A 107 -12.47 -7.32 2.56
C ALA A 107 -13.97 -7.17 2.89
N ILE A 108 -14.83 -7.14 1.88
CA ILE A 108 -16.28 -7.03 2.05
C ILE A 108 -16.97 -8.40 2.13
N HIS A 109 -16.22 -9.48 1.93
CA HIS A 109 -16.67 -10.85 2.06
C HIS A 109 -15.55 -11.71 2.66
N PRO A 110 -15.85 -12.73 3.50
CA PRO A 110 -14.83 -13.58 4.10
C PRO A 110 -13.85 -14.22 3.12
N SER A 111 -14.29 -14.58 1.91
CA SER A 111 -13.40 -15.12 0.85
C SER A 111 -12.29 -14.18 0.39
N GLN A 112 -12.37 -12.89 0.72
CA GLN A 112 -11.36 -11.90 0.36
C GLN A 112 -10.27 -11.72 1.42
N ILE A 113 -10.47 -12.25 2.64
CA ILE A 113 -9.54 -12.03 3.76
C ILE A 113 -8.18 -12.66 3.47
N ASP A 114 -8.16 -13.95 3.13
CA ASP A 114 -6.90 -14.66 2.83
C ASP A 114 -6.21 -14.07 1.60
N LEU A 115 -6.99 -13.67 0.58
CA LEU A 115 -6.46 -13.01 -0.61
C LEU A 115 -5.77 -11.68 -0.28
N ALA A 116 -6.36 -10.88 0.62
CA ALA A 116 -5.76 -9.62 1.07
C ALA A 116 -4.48 -9.91 1.87
N ASN A 117 -4.53 -10.83 2.82
CA ASN A 117 -3.37 -11.20 3.62
C ASN A 117 -2.20 -11.68 2.75
N ASP A 118 -2.47 -12.55 1.77
CA ASP A 118 -1.45 -13.03 0.83
C ASP A 118 -0.78 -11.89 0.05
N VAL A 119 -1.59 -10.94 -0.47
CA VAL A 119 -1.07 -9.86 -1.33
C VAL A 119 -0.31 -8.80 -0.54
N PHE A 120 -0.78 -8.45 0.66
CA PHE A 120 -0.14 -7.41 1.49
C PHE A 120 0.97 -7.94 2.40
N SER A 121 1.20 -9.26 2.44
CA SER A 121 2.35 -9.84 3.11
C SER A 121 3.55 -9.87 2.16
N PRO A 122 4.74 -9.41 2.59
CA PRO A 122 5.92 -9.48 1.75
C PRO A 122 6.30 -10.95 1.49
N PRO A 123 6.58 -11.34 0.23
CA PRO A 123 7.04 -12.68 -0.08
C PRO A 123 8.34 -13.02 0.66
N ALA A 124 8.48 -14.27 1.14
CA ALA A 124 9.68 -14.70 1.88
C ALA A 124 10.99 -14.40 1.15
N ALA A 125 11.01 -14.49 -0.19
CA ALA A 125 12.17 -14.15 -0.99
C ALA A 125 12.55 -12.66 -0.93
N GLU A 126 11.55 -11.76 -0.80
CA GLU A 126 11.78 -10.32 -0.64
C GLU A 126 12.32 -10.01 0.75
N VAL A 127 11.78 -10.65 1.78
CA VAL A 127 12.25 -10.52 3.16
C VAL A 127 13.69 -10.98 3.29
N GLU A 128 14.03 -12.13 2.72
CA GLU A 128 15.41 -12.65 2.73
C GLU A 128 16.37 -11.71 1.98
N LYS A 129 15.97 -11.20 0.83
CA LYS A 129 16.75 -10.21 0.09
C LYS A 129 16.94 -8.93 0.88
N ALA A 130 15.91 -8.43 1.56
CA ALA A 130 15.98 -7.26 2.42
C ALA A 130 16.98 -7.47 3.57
N LYS A 131 16.94 -8.61 4.26
CA LYS A 131 17.90 -8.96 5.31
C LYS A 131 19.34 -9.02 4.78
N ARG A 132 19.57 -9.56 3.58
CA ARG A 132 20.90 -9.58 2.94
C ARG A 132 21.39 -8.17 2.59
N ILE A 133 20.52 -7.27 2.13
CA ILE A 133 20.87 -5.87 1.86
C ILE A 133 21.35 -5.19 3.14
N LEU A 134 20.60 -5.31 4.23
CA LEU A 134 20.96 -4.72 5.51
C LEU A 134 22.29 -5.26 6.04
N ALA A 135 22.51 -6.56 5.97
CA ALA A 135 23.75 -7.20 6.40
C ALA A 135 24.97 -6.70 5.59
N ALA A 136 24.84 -6.62 4.25
CA ALA A 136 25.93 -6.15 3.39
C ALA A 136 26.28 -4.67 3.63
N LEU A 137 25.29 -3.82 3.89
CA LEU A 137 25.52 -2.42 4.22
C LEU A 137 26.11 -2.23 5.61
N ALA A 138 25.71 -3.04 6.61
CA ALA A 138 26.31 -3.06 7.92
C ALA A 138 27.80 -3.45 7.85
N GLU A 139 28.14 -4.46 7.05
CA GLU A 139 29.54 -4.83 6.81
C GLU A 139 30.34 -3.71 6.12
N ALA A 140 29.77 -3.06 5.10
CA ALA A 140 30.41 -1.93 4.42
C ALA A 140 30.68 -0.76 5.38
N ALA A 141 29.74 -0.47 6.26
CA ALA A 141 29.88 0.58 7.27
C ALA A 141 31.05 0.33 8.22
N THR A 142 31.35 -0.91 8.60
CA THR A 142 32.53 -1.24 9.43
C THR A 142 33.86 -0.89 8.74
N LYS A 143 33.84 -0.82 7.40
CA LYS A 143 34.99 -0.46 6.55
C LYS A 143 34.99 1.03 6.16
N GLY A 144 34.09 1.83 6.73
CA GLY A 144 33.94 3.27 6.42
C GLY A 144 33.32 3.54 5.03
N LEU A 145 32.64 2.57 4.43
CA LEU A 145 32.03 2.70 3.11
C LEU A 145 30.53 3.01 3.25
N GLY A 146 30.03 3.98 2.46
CA GLY A 146 28.61 4.36 2.43
C GLY A 146 27.76 3.55 1.44
N ALA A 147 28.36 2.65 0.67
CA ALA A 147 27.70 1.79 -0.30
C ALA A 147 28.39 0.43 -0.40
N ALA A 148 27.68 -0.57 -0.92
CA ALA A 148 28.19 -1.91 -1.17
C ALA A 148 27.68 -2.44 -2.50
N GLN A 149 28.14 -3.62 -2.88
CA GLN A 149 27.61 -4.39 -4.02
C GLN A 149 26.97 -5.67 -3.50
N LEU A 150 25.73 -5.93 -3.94
CA LEU A 150 25.02 -7.18 -3.69
C LEU A 150 24.40 -7.69 -4.99
N ASP A 151 24.62 -8.96 -5.34
CA ASP A 151 24.09 -9.62 -6.53
C ASP A 151 24.33 -8.80 -7.84
N GLY A 152 25.51 -8.19 -7.96
CA GLY A 152 25.90 -7.37 -9.14
C GLY A 152 25.26 -5.97 -9.19
N ARG A 153 24.57 -5.53 -8.13
CA ARG A 153 23.93 -4.20 -8.04
C ARG A 153 24.52 -3.39 -6.92
N MET A 154 24.61 -2.08 -7.11
CA MET A 154 24.97 -1.15 -6.06
C MET A 154 23.80 -1.02 -5.09
N ILE A 155 24.13 -1.02 -3.78
CA ILE A 155 23.20 -0.75 -2.68
C ILE A 155 23.80 0.35 -1.78
N ASP A 156 22.94 1.18 -1.22
CA ASP A 156 23.30 2.36 -0.42
C ASP A 156 22.26 2.63 0.69
N ALA A 157 22.31 3.80 1.30
CA ALA A 157 21.37 4.21 2.35
C ALA A 157 19.89 4.22 1.89
N ALA A 158 19.61 4.46 0.61
CA ALA A 158 18.24 4.38 0.09
C ALA A 158 17.78 2.91 0.05
N SER A 159 18.67 2.01 -0.38
CA SER A 159 18.42 0.57 -0.38
C SER A 159 18.20 0.04 1.06
N ALA A 160 18.92 0.58 2.05
CA ALA A 160 18.71 0.24 3.46
C ALA A 160 17.30 0.60 3.92
N ARG A 161 16.83 1.83 3.68
CA ARG A 161 15.47 2.26 4.06
C ARG A 161 14.37 1.43 3.41
N MET A 162 14.55 1.05 2.13
CA MET A 162 13.62 0.15 1.44
C MET A 162 13.59 -1.24 2.09
N ALA A 163 14.75 -1.80 2.43
CA ALA A 163 14.86 -3.09 3.07
C ALA A 163 14.30 -3.09 4.50
N GLU A 164 14.55 -2.04 5.28
CA GLU A 164 13.98 -1.84 6.62
C GLU A 164 12.46 -1.86 6.61
N ASN A 165 11.82 -1.22 5.62
CA ASN A 165 10.35 -1.25 5.48
C ASN A 165 9.82 -2.67 5.26
N VAL A 166 10.48 -3.49 4.44
CA VAL A 166 10.06 -4.88 4.16
C VAL A 166 10.23 -5.74 5.42
N VAL A 167 11.37 -5.63 6.11
CA VAL A 167 11.63 -6.39 7.35
C VAL A 167 10.66 -5.98 8.45
N ALA A 168 10.42 -4.68 8.66
CA ALA A 168 9.48 -4.20 9.66
C ALA A 168 8.04 -4.70 9.42
N MET A 169 7.62 -4.79 8.16
CA MET A 169 6.31 -5.35 7.79
C MET A 169 6.24 -6.84 8.14
N ASP A 170 7.26 -7.63 7.79
CA ASP A 170 7.34 -9.06 8.13
C ASP A 170 7.30 -9.27 9.65
N ASP A 171 8.07 -8.51 10.42
CA ASP A 171 8.13 -8.60 11.88
C ASP A 171 6.76 -8.37 12.54
N VAL A 172 5.99 -7.38 12.05
CA VAL A 172 4.63 -7.12 12.56
C VAL A 172 3.70 -8.29 12.26
N ILE A 173 3.76 -8.87 11.06
CA ILE A 173 2.93 -10.01 10.65
C ILE A 173 3.26 -11.24 11.49
N GLN A 174 4.56 -11.55 11.65
CA GLN A 174 5.00 -12.69 12.47
C GLN A 174 4.55 -12.55 13.93
N THR A 175 4.67 -11.35 14.50
CA THR A 175 4.25 -11.09 15.88
C THR A 175 2.75 -11.31 16.09
N LYS A 176 1.91 -10.91 15.13
CA LYS A 176 0.45 -11.09 15.20
C LYS A 176 0.02 -12.55 14.97
N SER A 177 0.79 -13.32 14.20
CA SER A 177 0.50 -14.73 13.94
C SER A 177 0.77 -15.63 15.16
N LEU A 178 1.50 -15.12 16.16
CA LEU A 178 1.84 -15.82 17.39
C LEU A 178 0.92 -15.47 18.58
N ALA A 179 0.00 -14.53 18.40
CA ALA A 179 -0.93 -14.05 19.42
C ALA A 179 -2.35 -14.63 19.22
#